data_82dc7b9ec594fac311a86d037bbb63d1
#
_entry.id   82dc7b9ec594fac311a86d037bbb63d1
#
_cell.length_a   1.000
_cell.length_b   1.000
_cell.length_c   1.000
_cell.angle_alpha   90.00
_cell.angle_beta   90.00
_cell.angle_gamma   90.00
#
_symmetry.space_group_name_H-M   'P 1'
#
loop_
_entity.id
_entity.type
_entity.pdbx_description
1 polymer ?
#
loop_
_entity_poly.entity_id
_entity_poly.type
_entity_poly.pdbx_seq_one_letter_code
_entity_poly.pdbx_strand_id
1 'polypeptide(L)'
;MENRHIAFSPPDITEEEIAEVVDALKSGWITTGPKTKRFENELAEYIGTSKVACLNSATAAAELILRVLGIGEGDEVITTAYTYTATASVIAHVGAKIVMVDVDKDSYQMNMDQVEAAVTEKTKAIIMVDLGGRICDYTRVFEIAEEKKHLFQPKTEIQKKMGRIAILSDAAHAMGAKQNGKMCGSIADFTSFSFHAVKNLTTAEGGAATWRDIDGVDNEELYKQFMLLSLHGQSKDALAKTQLGAWEYDIVAPYFKCNMTDIMASLGLAQLRRYPALLERRREIIEKYNEALKDEDVTVLEHYTENSQSSGHLYLVRVNGKTREECNKIIEKMAEKGIATNVHYKPLPLLTAYKNLGFDIKDYPNAYAMFENEITLPLHTKLSDEDVEYIIKSFKECL
;
A
#
# COMPACT_ATOMS: atom_id res chain seq x y z
N MET A 1 -15.29 34.12 -14.18
CA MET A 1 -15.13 33.02 -13.19
C MET A 1 -13.64 32.80 -13.08
N GLU A 2 -13.07 32.96 -11.88
CA GLU A 2 -11.66 32.61 -11.66
C GLU A 2 -11.45 31.14 -12.08
N ASN A 3 -10.36 30.89 -12.82
CA ASN A 3 -9.98 29.54 -13.23
C ASN A 3 -9.60 28.73 -11.98
N ARG A 4 -10.59 28.14 -11.31
CA ARG A 4 -10.35 27.29 -10.14
C ARG A 4 -9.59 26.04 -10.59
N HIS A 5 -8.49 25.71 -9.90
CA HIS A 5 -7.71 24.52 -10.21
C HIS A 5 -7.59 23.65 -8.97
N ILE A 6 -8.26 22.51 -8.96
CA ILE A 6 -8.23 21.52 -7.88
C ILE A 6 -7.40 20.33 -8.34
N ALA A 7 -6.22 20.19 -7.75
CA ALA A 7 -5.33 19.06 -8.00
C ALA A 7 -5.89 17.77 -7.39
N PHE A 8 -5.52 16.61 -7.96
CA PHE A 8 -6.05 15.33 -7.51
C PHE A 8 -5.56 14.93 -6.10
N SER A 9 -4.26 14.96 -5.85
CA SER A 9 -3.66 14.53 -4.58
C SER A 9 -2.29 15.17 -4.36
N PRO A 10 -2.20 16.49 -4.15
CA PRO A 10 -0.94 17.15 -3.85
C PRO A 10 -0.48 16.81 -2.44
N PRO A 11 0.85 16.72 -2.18
CA PRO A 11 1.37 16.51 -0.84
C PRO A 11 1.05 17.72 0.06
N ASP A 12 0.77 17.45 1.33
CA ASP A 12 0.57 18.48 2.37
C ASP A 12 1.89 18.69 3.12
N ILE A 13 2.64 19.70 2.71
CA ILE A 13 3.95 20.07 3.28
C ILE A 13 3.82 21.43 3.98
N THR A 14 4.30 21.49 5.20
CA THR A 14 4.33 22.70 6.04
C THR A 14 5.74 23.07 6.43
N GLU A 15 5.89 24.13 7.23
CA GLU A 15 7.19 24.54 7.79
C GLU A 15 7.81 23.48 8.71
N GLU A 16 7.00 22.55 9.26
CA GLU A 16 7.51 21.46 10.10
C GLU A 16 8.34 20.47 9.28
N GLU A 17 7.83 20.04 8.11
CA GLU A 17 8.56 19.16 7.19
C GLU A 17 9.81 19.85 6.66
N ILE A 18 9.72 21.15 6.28
CA ILE A 18 10.84 21.93 5.79
C ILE A 18 11.93 22.04 6.85
N ALA A 19 11.57 22.36 8.08
CA ALA A 19 12.52 22.49 9.20
C ALA A 19 13.23 21.16 9.51
N GLU A 20 12.51 20.03 9.50
CA GLU A 20 13.07 18.71 9.79
C GLU A 20 14.07 18.28 8.69
N VAL A 21 13.77 18.58 7.42
CA VAL A 21 14.68 18.31 6.29
C VAL A 21 15.92 19.22 6.37
N VAL A 22 15.74 20.52 6.67
CA VAL A 22 16.86 21.47 6.85
C VAL A 22 17.76 21.01 8.01
N ASP A 23 17.20 20.50 9.10
CA ASP A 23 17.97 19.95 10.21
C ASP A 23 18.81 18.73 9.76
N ALA A 24 18.26 17.81 8.98
CA ALA A 24 19.03 16.69 8.42
C ALA A 24 20.19 17.18 7.54
N LEU A 25 19.94 18.16 6.66
CA LEU A 25 21.00 18.74 5.81
C LEU A 25 22.09 19.41 6.63
N LYS A 26 21.74 20.17 7.68
CA LYS A 26 22.69 20.84 8.57
C LYS A 26 23.51 19.87 9.43
N SER A 27 22.92 18.71 9.79
CA SER A 27 23.62 17.67 10.55
C SER A 27 24.78 17.05 9.77
N GLY A 28 24.77 17.16 8.44
CA GLY A 28 25.72 16.48 7.55
C GLY A 28 25.41 15.00 7.34
N TRP A 29 24.39 14.48 8.02
CA TRP A 29 23.96 13.08 7.85
C TRP A 29 22.74 13.01 6.93
N ILE A 30 22.96 12.63 5.66
CA ILE A 30 21.93 12.67 4.62
C ILE A 30 21.57 11.30 4.01
N THR A 31 22.36 10.25 4.32
CA THR A 31 22.07 8.85 3.97
C THR A 31 21.33 8.15 5.11
N THR A 32 21.15 6.82 5.05
CA THR A 32 20.53 6.05 6.17
C THR A 32 21.31 6.30 7.46
N GLY A 33 20.64 6.78 8.50
CA GLY A 33 21.29 7.17 9.73
C GLY A 33 20.32 7.35 10.91
N PRO A 34 20.58 8.30 11.82
CA PRO A 34 19.79 8.48 13.04
C PRO A 34 18.32 8.77 12.82
N LYS A 35 17.97 9.59 11.80
CA LYS A 35 16.57 9.93 11.51
C LYS A 35 15.80 8.75 10.92
N THR A 36 16.43 7.95 10.07
CA THR A 36 15.81 6.71 9.57
C THR A 36 15.52 5.76 10.72
N LYS A 37 16.47 5.53 11.64
CA LYS A 37 16.27 4.68 12.80
C LYS A 37 15.17 5.18 13.72
N ARG A 38 15.14 6.50 13.94
CA ARG A 38 14.07 7.13 14.73
C ARG A 38 12.70 6.95 14.07
N PHE A 39 12.60 7.15 12.76
CA PHE A 39 11.36 6.99 12.01
C PHE A 39 10.87 5.53 12.04
N GLU A 40 11.76 4.55 11.88
CA GLU A 40 11.44 3.13 12.04
C GLU A 40 10.83 2.82 13.41
N ASN A 41 11.41 3.36 14.49
CA ASN A 41 10.93 3.15 15.85
C ASN A 41 9.58 3.83 16.10
N GLU A 42 9.41 5.09 15.66
CA GLU A 42 8.15 5.83 15.82
C GLU A 42 7.02 5.19 14.97
N LEU A 43 7.33 4.64 13.79
CA LEU A 43 6.37 3.86 12.98
C LEU A 43 5.99 2.56 13.68
N ALA A 44 6.97 1.82 14.23
CA ALA A 44 6.70 0.58 14.95
C ALA A 44 5.77 0.82 16.16
N GLU A 45 6.02 1.88 16.92
CA GLU A 45 5.15 2.32 18.02
C GLU A 45 3.75 2.69 17.53
N TYR A 46 3.66 3.50 16.47
CA TYR A 46 2.38 3.92 15.90
C TYR A 46 1.53 2.76 15.38
N ILE A 47 2.17 1.79 14.71
CA ILE A 47 1.50 0.60 14.14
C ILE A 47 1.20 -0.45 15.21
N GLY A 48 2.02 -0.51 16.26
CA GLY A 48 1.95 -1.54 17.31
C GLY A 48 2.62 -2.86 16.88
N THR A 49 3.76 -2.77 16.19
CA THR A 49 4.59 -3.92 15.79
C THR A 49 5.97 -3.84 16.43
N SER A 50 6.69 -4.96 16.52
CA SER A 50 8.01 -5.01 17.14
C SER A 50 9.08 -4.27 16.32
N LYS A 51 8.95 -4.26 14.98
CA LYS A 51 9.92 -3.69 14.05
C LYS A 51 9.27 -3.14 12.78
N VAL A 52 9.92 -2.14 12.22
CA VAL A 52 9.67 -1.60 10.87
C VAL A 52 11.02 -1.46 10.17
N ALA A 53 11.08 -1.82 8.90
CA ALA A 53 12.22 -1.59 8.01
C ALA A 53 11.85 -0.56 6.95
N CYS A 54 12.42 0.64 7.00
CA CYS A 54 12.18 1.71 6.06
C CYS A 54 13.03 1.56 4.79
N LEU A 55 12.37 1.68 3.64
CA LEU A 55 12.93 1.45 2.31
C LEU A 55 12.58 2.62 1.37
N ASN A 56 13.13 2.60 0.16
CA ASN A 56 12.89 3.67 -0.81
C ASN A 56 11.52 3.61 -1.51
N SER A 57 10.76 2.53 -1.34
CA SER A 57 9.41 2.38 -1.91
C SER A 57 8.64 1.20 -1.30
N ALA A 58 7.31 1.21 -1.44
CA ALA A 58 6.47 0.04 -1.13
C ALA A 58 6.80 -1.16 -2.01
N THR A 59 7.15 -0.91 -3.27
CA THR A 59 7.56 -1.97 -4.21
C THR A 59 8.79 -2.70 -3.68
N ALA A 60 9.81 -1.97 -3.23
CA ALA A 60 10.98 -2.57 -2.60
C ALA A 60 10.60 -3.32 -1.31
N ALA A 61 9.71 -2.77 -0.48
CA ALA A 61 9.25 -3.43 0.73
C ALA A 61 8.56 -4.77 0.43
N ALA A 62 7.62 -4.79 -0.51
CA ALA A 62 6.90 -6.00 -0.91
C ALA A 62 7.84 -7.04 -1.54
N GLU A 63 8.78 -6.61 -2.42
CA GLU A 63 9.78 -7.50 -3.01
C GLU A 63 10.70 -8.11 -1.95
N LEU A 64 11.21 -7.28 -1.02
CA LEU A 64 12.09 -7.78 0.04
C LEU A 64 11.36 -8.71 1.01
N ILE A 65 10.07 -8.51 1.28
CA ILE A 65 9.24 -9.46 2.05
C ILE A 65 9.24 -10.83 1.35
N LEU A 66 8.97 -10.89 0.05
CA LEU A 66 8.99 -12.16 -0.70
C LEU A 66 10.38 -12.83 -0.65
N ARG A 67 11.46 -12.04 -0.76
CA ARG A 67 12.85 -12.55 -0.70
C ARG A 67 13.23 -13.06 0.69
N VAL A 68 12.83 -12.36 1.75
CA VAL A 68 13.05 -12.82 3.14
C VAL A 68 12.31 -14.12 3.40
N LEU A 69 11.11 -14.27 2.85
CA LEU A 69 10.37 -15.53 2.90
C LEU A 69 11.01 -16.62 2.03
N GLY A 70 11.96 -16.28 1.14
CA GLY A 70 12.61 -17.21 0.23
C GLY A 70 11.72 -17.69 -0.91
N ILE A 71 10.76 -16.84 -1.30
CA ILE A 71 9.85 -17.08 -2.42
C ILE A 71 10.57 -16.75 -3.73
N GLY A 72 10.47 -17.64 -4.73
CA GLY A 72 11.18 -17.49 -6.00
C GLY A 72 10.70 -18.46 -7.07
N GLU A 73 11.62 -18.85 -7.96
CA GLU A 73 11.33 -19.72 -9.08
C GLU A 73 10.67 -21.05 -8.63
N GLY A 74 9.61 -21.42 -9.32
CA GLY A 74 8.81 -22.62 -9.02
C GLY A 74 7.76 -22.43 -7.93
N ASP A 75 7.71 -21.28 -7.27
CA ASP A 75 6.67 -20.91 -6.32
C ASP A 75 5.52 -20.15 -7.01
N GLU A 76 4.36 -20.13 -6.36
CA GLU A 76 3.18 -19.38 -6.76
C GLU A 76 2.80 -18.41 -5.65
N VAL A 77 2.39 -17.19 -6.07
CA VAL A 77 1.83 -16.17 -5.17
C VAL A 77 0.48 -15.71 -5.73
N ILE A 78 -0.55 -15.79 -4.89
CA ILE A 78 -1.91 -15.41 -5.26
C ILE A 78 -2.10 -13.91 -4.97
N THR A 79 -2.73 -13.19 -5.90
CA THR A 79 -3.15 -11.79 -5.71
C THR A 79 -4.36 -11.46 -6.57
N THR A 80 -4.88 -10.23 -6.44
CA THR A 80 -6.06 -9.73 -7.15
C THR A 80 -5.74 -9.23 -8.55
N ALA A 81 -6.72 -9.33 -9.45
CA ALA A 81 -6.68 -8.67 -10.77
C ALA A 81 -6.94 -7.15 -10.67
N TYR A 82 -7.52 -6.67 -9.55
CA TYR A 82 -7.89 -5.28 -9.34
C TYR A 82 -6.93 -4.58 -8.37
N THR A 83 -5.79 -4.18 -8.88
CA THR A 83 -4.74 -3.50 -8.11
C THR A 83 -3.81 -2.70 -9.01
N TYR A 84 -2.89 -1.95 -8.38
CA TYR A 84 -1.75 -1.36 -9.06
C TYR A 84 -0.69 -2.42 -9.40
N THR A 85 0.06 -2.18 -10.47
CA THR A 85 1.05 -3.15 -10.98
C THR A 85 2.09 -3.60 -9.94
N ALA A 86 2.44 -2.75 -8.96
CA ALA A 86 3.46 -3.07 -7.97
C ALA A 86 3.17 -4.38 -7.22
N THR A 87 1.90 -4.63 -6.84
CA THR A 87 1.50 -5.85 -6.13
C THR A 87 1.84 -7.14 -6.90
N ALA A 88 1.62 -7.15 -8.20
CA ALA A 88 1.88 -8.33 -9.04
C ALA A 88 3.29 -8.35 -9.62
N SER A 89 3.89 -7.18 -9.91
CA SER A 89 5.24 -7.13 -10.51
C SER A 89 6.31 -7.66 -9.57
N VAL A 90 6.19 -7.45 -8.26
CA VAL A 90 7.16 -7.97 -7.28
C VAL A 90 7.19 -9.51 -7.24
N ILE A 91 6.07 -10.16 -7.57
CA ILE A 91 6.00 -11.62 -7.71
C ILE A 91 6.86 -12.07 -8.89
N ALA A 92 6.73 -11.37 -10.03
CA ALA A 92 7.57 -11.64 -11.22
C ALA A 92 9.05 -11.31 -10.95
N HIS A 93 9.35 -10.22 -10.20
CA HIS A 93 10.73 -9.84 -9.88
C HIS A 93 11.48 -10.91 -9.08
N VAL A 94 10.80 -11.65 -8.22
CA VAL A 94 11.42 -12.76 -7.48
C VAL A 94 11.44 -14.07 -8.27
N GLY A 95 10.86 -14.10 -9.48
CA GLY A 95 10.79 -15.29 -10.34
C GLY A 95 9.63 -16.24 -9.98
N ALA A 96 8.74 -15.86 -9.09
CA ALA A 96 7.55 -16.64 -8.76
C ALA A 96 6.45 -16.43 -9.81
N LYS A 97 5.54 -17.41 -9.90
CA LYS A 97 4.38 -17.33 -10.79
C LYS A 97 3.27 -16.49 -10.15
N ILE A 98 2.77 -15.50 -10.89
CA ILE A 98 1.59 -14.74 -10.52
C ILE A 98 0.36 -15.62 -10.71
N VAL A 99 -0.44 -15.77 -9.66
CA VAL A 99 -1.77 -16.39 -9.72
C VAL A 99 -2.80 -15.30 -9.40
N MET A 100 -3.51 -14.83 -10.42
CA MET A 100 -4.55 -13.82 -10.25
C MET A 100 -5.89 -14.45 -9.96
N VAL A 101 -6.65 -13.81 -9.06
CA VAL A 101 -8.06 -14.11 -8.81
C VAL A 101 -8.89 -12.84 -9.03
N ASP A 102 -10.16 -13.03 -9.32
CA ASP A 102 -11.11 -11.92 -9.45
C ASP A 102 -11.46 -11.32 -8.07
N VAL A 103 -12.15 -10.20 -8.08
CA VAL A 103 -12.76 -9.63 -6.88
C VAL A 103 -14.18 -10.20 -6.70
N ASP A 104 -14.74 -10.02 -5.51
CA ASP A 104 -16.14 -10.33 -5.26
C ASP A 104 -17.07 -9.42 -6.06
N LYS A 105 -18.26 -9.90 -6.33
CA LYS A 105 -19.27 -9.10 -7.01
C LYS A 105 -19.56 -7.82 -6.19
N ASP A 106 -19.54 -6.69 -6.86
CA ASP A 106 -19.77 -5.36 -6.26
C ASP A 106 -18.82 -4.99 -5.10
N SER A 107 -17.62 -5.57 -5.12
CA SER A 107 -16.59 -5.33 -4.11
C SER A 107 -15.21 -5.20 -4.76
N TYR A 108 -14.30 -4.49 -4.10
CA TYR A 108 -12.87 -4.42 -4.46
C TYR A 108 -12.04 -5.51 -3.77
N GLN A 109 -12.64 -6.32 -2.90
CA GLN A 109 -11.95 -7.39 -2.19
C GLN A 109 -11.81 -8.64 -3.06
N MET A 110 -10.73 -9.38 -2.86
CA MET A 110 -10.49 -10.65 -3.55
C MET A 110 -11.61 -11.65 -3.26
N ASN A 111 -12.04 -12.39 -4.29
CA ASN A 111 -12.98 -13.48 -4.13
C ASN A 111 -12.33 -14.66 -3.40
N MET A 112 -12.75 -14.92 -2.18
CA MET A 112 -12.13 -15.92 -1.31
C MET A 112 -12.35 -17.35 -1.77
N ASP A 113 -13.47 -17.66 -2.47
CA ASP A 113 -13.68 -19.00 -3.06
C ASP A 113 -12.68 -19.26 -4.19
N GLN A 114 -12.37 -18.23 -4.99
CA GLN A 114 -11.33 -18.34 -6.02
C GLN A 114 -9.93 -18.43 -5.39
N VAL A 115 -9.66 -17.69 -4.31
CA VAL A 115 -8.41 -17.81 -3.55
C VAL A 115 -8.24 -19.24 -3.05
N GLU A 116 -9.27 -19.82 -2.41
CA GLU A 116 -9.22 -21.19 -1.90
C GLU A 116 -8.99 -22.22 -3.01
N ALA A 117 -9.68 -22.07 -4.14
CA ALA A 117 -9.55 -22.96 -5.30
C ALA A 117 -8.15 -22.83 -5.98
N ALA A 118 -7.52 -21.67 -5.91
CA ALA A 118 -6.21 -21.41 -6.52
C ALA A 118 -5.03 -21.92 -5.70
N VAL A 119 -5.23 -22.33 -4.44
CA VAL A 119 -4.14 -22.82 -3.59
C VAL A 119 -3.64 -24.18 -4.10
N THR A 120 -2.32 -24.27 -4.29
CA THR A 120 -1.60 -25.49 -4.69
C THR A 120 -0.43 -25.78 -3.74
N GLU A 121 0.27 -26.88 -3.91
CA GLU A 121 1.52 -27.19 -3.18
C GLU A 121 2.63 -26.15 -3.44
N LYS A 122 2.56 -25.40 -4.56
CA LYS A 122 3.50 -24.34 -4.93
C LYS A 122 3.17 -23.00 -4.29
N THR A 123 1.96 -22.81 -3.77
CA THR A 123 1.52 -21.54 -3.19
C THR A 123 2.30 -21.25 -1.91
N LYS A 124 3.00 -20.10 -1.86
CA LYS A 124 3.81 -19.69 -0.71
C LYS A 124 3.27 -18.44 -0.01
N ALA A 125 2.58 -17.58 -0.75
CA ALA A 125 1.98 -16.37 -0.19
C ALA A 125 0.68 -15.99 -0.91
N ILE A 126 -0.15 -15.23 -0.19
CA ILE A 126 -1.33 -14.53 -0.72
C ILE A 126 -1.13 -13.06 -0.38
N ILE A 127 -1.19 -12.17 -1.40
CA ILE A 127 -1.07 -10.72 -1.21
C ILE A 127 -2.45 -10.10 -1.31
N MET A 128 -2.98 -9.64 -0.19
CA MET A 128 -4.21 -8.86 -0.08
C MET A 128 -3.91 -7.38 -0.38
N VAL A 129 -4.87 -6.65 -0.93
CA VAL A 129 -4.71 -5.22 -1.26
C VAL A 129 -5.74 -4.39 -0.49
N ASP A 130 -5.27 -3.54 0.40
CA ASP A 130 -6.09 -2.65 1.24
C ASP A 130 -6.46 -1.37 0.47
N LEU A 131 -7.28 -1.54 -0.58
CA LEU A 131 -7.60 -0.50 -1.55
C LEU A 131 -8.33 0.71 -0.95
N GLY A 132 -7.95 1.91 -1.39
CA GLY A 132 -8.61 3.17 -0.99
C GLY A 132 -8.40 3.53 0.49
N GLY A 133 -7.65 2.71 1.22
CA GLY A 133 -7.42 2.85 2.65
C GLY A 133 -8.33 1.98 3.51
N ARG A 134 -9.19 1.16 2.90
CA ARG A 134 -10.03 0.19 3.61
C ARG A 134 -9.28 -1.13 3.76
N ILE A 135 -9.15 -1.61 5.00
CA ILE A 135 -8.54 -2.92 5.30
C ILE A 135 -9.47 -4.03 4.79
N CYS A 136 -8.89 -5.03 4.13
CA CYS A 136 -9.59 -6.26 3.73
C CYS A 136 -10.08 -7.05 4.94
N ASP A 137 -11.05 -7.94 4.75
CA ASP A 137 -11.34 -8.97 5.74
C ASP A 137 -10.28 -10.07 5.68
N TYR A 138 -9.38 -10.04 6.66
CA TYR A 138 -8.31 -11.03 6.77
C TYR A 138 -8.77 -12.34 7.41
N THR A 139 -9.99 -12.43 7.96
CA THR A 139 -10.48 -13.62 8.68
C THR A 139 -10.46 -14.83 7.78
N ARG A 140 -11.16 -14.73 6.64
CA ARG A 140 -11.30 -15.88 5.73
C ARG A 140 -10.00 -16.32 5.07
N VAL A 141 -9.11 -15.38 4.70
CA VAL A 141 -7.82 -15.74 4.09
C VAL A 141 -6.90 -16.47 5.07
N PHE A 142 -6.93 -16.11 6.36
CA PHE A 142 -6.21 -16.87 7.38
C PHE A 142 -6.80 -18.26 7.61
N GLU A 143 -8.14 -18.40 7.59
CA GLU A 143 -8.81 -19.72 7.65
C GLU A 143 -8.36 -20.59 6.47
N ILE A 144 -8.38 -20.07 5.24
CA ILE A 144 -7.90 -20.78 4.04
C ILE A 144 -6.46 -21.24 4.22
N ALA A 145 -5.57 -20.36 4.73
CA ALA A 145 -4.17 -20.71 4.96
C ALA A 145 -4.01 -21.85 5.97
N GLU A 146 -4.84 -21.93 7.01
CA GLU A 146 -4.85 -23.01 7.99
C GLU A 146 -5.46 -24.30 7.41
N GLU A 147 -6.60 -24.22 6.72
CA GLU A 147 -7.26 -25.36 6.09
C GLU A 147 -6.37 -26.04 5.04
N LYS A 148 -5.63 -25.26 4.27
CA LYS A 148 -4.74 -25.73 3.21
C LYS A 148 -3.29 -25.98 3.67
N LYS A 149 -2.97 -25.86 4.95
CA LYS A 149 -1.59 -26.08 5.46
C LYS A 149 -1.00 -27.45 5.13
N HIS A 150 -1.85 -28.47 4.92
CA HIS A 150 -1.42 -29.80 4.50
C HIS A 150 -0.81 -29.82 3.09
N LEU A 151 -1.09 -28.82 2.24
CA LEU A 151 -0.49 -28.66 0.91
C LEU A 151 0.83 -27.85 0.99
N PHE A 152 1.07 -27.12 2.07
CA PHE A 152 2.19 -26.22 2.16
C PHE A 152 3.53 -26.96 2.27
N GLN A 153 4.43 -26.67 1.34
CA GLN A 153 5.79 -27.26 1.26
C GLN A 153 6.84 -26.19 1.63
N PRO A 154 7.28 -26.09 2.89
CA PRO A 154 8.23 -25.06 3.31
C PRO A 154 9.62 -25.31 2.73
N LYS A 155 10.26 -24.24 2.20
CA LYS A 155 11.62 -24.28 1.63
C LYS A 155 12.67 -23.64 2.56
N THR A 156 12.26 -22.72 3.41
CA THR A 156 13.15 -21.93 4.27
C THR A 156 12.79 -22.10 5.76
N GLU A 157 13.71 -21.72 6.64
CA GLU A 157 13.46 -21.82 8.09
C GLU A 157 12.28 -20.94 8.54
N ILE A 158 12.12 -19.74 7.97
CA ILE A 158 10.99 -18.87 8.29
C ILE A 158 9.67 -19.51 7.82
N GLN A 159 9.62 -20.11 6.64
CA GLN A 159 8.45 -20.82 6.15
C GLN A 159 8.11 -22.04 7.02
N LYS A 160 9.11 -22.77 7.53
CA LYS A 160 8.90 -23.89 8.48
C LYS A 160 8.29 -23.42 9.78
N LYS A 161 8.78 -22.30 10.32
CA LYS A 161 8.26 -21.71 11.56
C LYS A 161 6.82 -21.19 11.38
N MET A 162 6.51 -20.60 10.24
CA MET A 162 5.13 -20.19 9.92
C MET A 162 4.19 -21.38 9.72
N GLY A 163 4.66 -22.48 9.14
CA GLY A 163 3.94 -23.74 8.97
C GLY A 163 2.75 -23.68 8.00
N ARG A 164 2.56 -22.56 7.30
CA ARG A 164 1.47 -22.31 6.34
C ARG A 164 1.82 -21.23 5.34
N ILE A 165 0.94 -21.04 4.36
CA ILE A 165 1.01 -19.94 3.39
C ILE A 165 1.07 -18.59 4.13
N ALA A 166 1.97 -17.72 3.72
CA ALA A 166 2.11 -16.37 4.27
C ALA A 166 1.00 -15.46 3.76
N ILE A 167 0.40 -14.68 4.65
CA ILE A 167 -0.60 -13.66 4.30
C ILE A 167 0.08 -12.30 4.35
N LEU A 168 0.14 -11.64 3.20
CA LEU A 168 0.78 -10.34 3.01
C LEU A 168 -0.28 -9.26 2.77
N SER A 169 -0.03 -8.04 3.25
CA SER A 169 -0.82 -6.87 2.95
C SER A 169 -0.03 -5.90 2.07
N ASP A 170 -0.56 -5.60 0.90
CA ASP A 170 -0.23 -4.37 0.18
C ASP A 170 -1.09 -3.24 0.78
N ALA A 171 -0.53 -2.56 1.75
CA ALA A 171 -1.13 -1.47 2.49
C ALA A 171 -0.69 -0.09 1.96
N ALA A 172 -0.34 0.00 0.67
CA ALA A 172 0.08 1.26 0.06
C ALA A 172 -0.93 2.40 0.25
N HIS A 173 -2.19 2.08 0.56
CA HIS A 173 -3.27 3.04 0.82
C HIS A 173 -3.71 3.08 2.30
N ALA A 174 -3.26 2.17 3.14
CA ALA A 174 -3.93 1.89 4.41
C ALA A 174 -3.13 2.26 5.68
N MET A 175 -2.05 3.07 5.55
CA MET A 175 -1.38 3.59 6.74
C MET A 175 -2.39 4.34 7.62
N GLY A 176 -2.47 3.97 8.91
CA GLY A 176 -3.40 4.55 9.88
C GLY A 176 -4.82 3.97 9.89
N ALA A 177 -5.15 3.08 8.94
CA ALA A 177 -6.41 2.35 8.99
C ALA A 177 -6.44 1.35 10.15
N LYS A 178 -7.65 1.07 10.68
CA LYS A 178 -7.88 0.13 11.79
C LYS A 178 -9.00 -0.84 11.48
N GLN A 179 -8.85 -2.08 11.96
CA GLN A 179 -9.90 -3.09 11.91
C GLN A 179 -9.92 -3.89 13.22
N ASN A 180 -11.09 -4.03 13.85
CA ASN A 180 -11.25 -4.70 15.14
C ASN A 180 -10.27 -4.19 16.22
N GLY A 181 -10.03 -2.87 16.25
CA GLY A 181 -9.11 -2.22 17.18
C GLY A 181 -7.60 -2.39 16.84
N LYS A 182 -7.25 -3.18 15.84
CA LYS A 182 -5.87 -3.38 15.39
C LYS A 182 -5.52 -2.43 14.22
N MET A 183 -4.31 -1.88 14.26
CA MET A 183 -3.78 -1.04 13.20
C MET A 183 -3.39 -1.88 11.98
N CYS A 184 -3.63 -1.37 10.77
CA CYS A 184 -3.02 -1.90 9.56
C CYS A 184 -1.49 -1.97 9.72
N GLY A 185 -0.89 -3.07 9.33
CA GLY A 185 0.53 -3.36 9.61
C GLY A 185 0.74 -4.39 10.72
N SER A 186 -0.23 -4.55 11.64
CA SER A 186 -0.20 -5.55 12.72
C SER A 186 -1.19 -6.72 12.50
N ILE A 187 -1.89 -6.77 11.36
CA ILE A 187 -2.94 -7.76 11.08
C ILE A 187 -2.40 -8.92 10.22
N ALA A 188 -1.86 -8.61 9.04
CA ALA A 188 -1.24 -9.61 8.15
C ALA A 188 0.10 -10.11 8.71
N ASP A 189 0.62 -11.21 8.19
CA ASP A 189 1.94 -11.71 8.60
C ASP A 189 3.03 -10.69 8.27
N PHE A 190 2.97 -10.11 7.07
CA PHE A 190 3.83 -9.00 6.63
C PHE A 190 3.00 -7.94 5.92
N THR A 191 3.43 -6.70 6.03
CA THR A 191 2.75 -5.55 5.41
C THR A 191 3.76 -4.64 4.74
N SER A 192 3.44 -4.18 3.53
CA SER A 192 4.19 -3.14 2.82
C SER A 192 3.41 -1.83 2.78
N PHE A 193 4.04 -0.73 3.20
CA PHE A 193 3.49 0.63 3.16
C PHE A 193 4.17 1.48 2.10
N SER A 194 3.42 2.40 1.50
CA SER A 194 3.94 3.41 0.58
C SER A 194 3.93 4.79 1.21
N PHE A 195 5.04 5.51 1.04
CA PHE A 195 5.20 6.91 1.40
C PHE A 195 5.51 7.78 0.17
N HIS A 196 5.03 7.34 -1.02
CA HIS A 196 5.09 8.14 -2.25
C HIS A 196 4.36 9.48 -2.08
N ALA A 197 4.73 10.49 -2.89
CA ALA A 197 4.23 11.87 -2.79
C ALA A 197 2.70 12.02 -2.73
N VAL A 198 1.94 11.12 -3.34
CA VAL A 198 0.46 11.16 -3.36
C VAL A 198 -0.19 10.45 -2.17
N LYS A 199 0.58 9.80 -1.29
CA LYS A 199 0.05 9.05 -0.15
C LYS A 199 -0.30 9.97 1.02
N ASN A 200 -1.12 9.46 1.94
CA ASN A 200 -1.58 10.20 3.11
C ASN A 200 -0.44 10.67 4.01
N LEU A 201 0.58 9.82 4.19
CA LEU A 201 1.87 10.14 4.78
C LEU A 201 2.92 10.02 3.69
N THR A 202 3.74 11.04 3.50
CA THR A 202 4.75 11.03 2.44
C THR A 202 6.17 11.28 2.93
N THR A 203 7.12 10.65 2.24
CA THR A 203 8.56 10.94 2.32
C THR A 203 9.13 11.36 0.96
N ALA A 204 8.29 11.91 0.06
CA ALA A 204 8.48 12.14 -1.37
C ALA A 204 8.49 10.81 -2.15
N GLU A 205 9.51 10.02 -2.02
CA GLU A 205 9.59 8.59 -2.31
C GLU A 205 9.87 7.86 -1.01
N GLY A 206 9.32 6.65 -0.85
CA GLY A 206 9.57 5.83 0.33
C GLY A 206 8.54 4.72 0.51
N GLY A 207 8.85 3.86 1.45
CA GLY A 207 7.99 2.78 1.90
C GLY A 207 8.57 2.11 3.13
N ALA A 208 7.83 1.16 3.66
CA ALA A 208 8.27 0.38 4.80
C ALA A 208 7.72 -1.04 4.74
N ALA A 209 8.50 -2.00 5.24
CA ALA A 209 8.05 -3.33 5.58
C ALA A 209 7.85 -3.44 7.10
N THR A 210 6.76 -4.04 7.53
CA THR A 210 6.53 -4.42 8.93
C THR A 210 5.93 -5.81 8.99
N TRP A 211 5.95 -6.42 10.15
CA TRP A 211 5.46 -7.77 10.36
C TRP A 211 4.96 -7.97 11.79
N ARG A 212 4.05 -8.90 11.97
CA ARG A 212 3.66 -9.36 13.30
C ARG A 212 4.69 -10.38 13.82
N ASP A 213 4.75 -10.54 15.12
CA ASP A 213 5.62 -11.54 15.71
C ASP A 213 5.26 -12.95 15.21
N ILE A 214 6.27 -13.70 14.81
CA ILE A 214 6.16 -15.09 14.33
C ILE A 214 6.88 -15.99 15.35
N ASP A 215 6.20 -17.00 15.84
CA ASP A 215 6.74 -17.91 16.85
C ASP A 215 8.08 -18.51 16.41
N GLY A 216 9.09 -18.35 17.28
CA GLY A 216 10.44 -18.82 17.03
C GLY A 216 11.26 -18.02 16.01
N VAL A 217 10.75 -16.90 15.48
CA VAL A 217 11.52 -15.96 14.65
C VAL A 217 11.98 -14.79 15.51
N ASP A 218 13.29 -14.51 15.49
CA ASP A 218 13.87 -13.35 16.15
C ASP A 218 13.66 -12.10 15.27
N ASN A 219 12.95 -11.10 15.79
CA ASN A 219 12.64 -9.86 15.08
C ASN A 219 13.89 -9.03 14.76
N GLU A 220 14.95 -9.08 15.57
CA GLU A 220 16.21 -8.41 15.28
C GLU A 220 16.94 -9.08 14.11
N GLU A 221 16.97 -10.40 14.06
CA GLU A 221 17.57 -11.13 12.94
C GLU A 221 16.75 -10.92 11.64
N LEU A 222 15.43 -10.89 11.73
CA LEU A 222 14.57 -10.59 10.59
C LEU A 222 14.79 -9.17 10.09
N TYR A 223 14.88 -8.18 10.98
CA TYR A 223 15.21 -6.80 10.64
C TYR A 223 16.60 -6.71 9.96
N LYS A 224 17.61 -7.39 10.48
CA LYS A 224 18.95 -7.44 9.87
C LYS A 224 18.91 -8.00 8.45
N GLN A 225 18.05 -8.98 8.14
CA GLN A 225 17.88 -9.50 6.79
C GLN A 225 17.35 -8.42 5.83
N PHE A 226 16.37 -7.61 6.25
CA PHE A 226 15.92 -6.46 5.45
C PHE A 226 17.06 -5.45 5.22
N MET A 227 17.86 -5.17 6.25
CA MET A 227 19.00 -4.25 6.11
C MET A 227 20.07 -4.80 5.17
N LEU A 228 20.42 -6.08 5.26
CA LEU A 228 21.36 -6.73 4.33
C LEU A 228 20.86 -6.66 2.89
N LEU A 229 19.59 -7.02 2.67
CA LEU A 229 18.98 -7.01 1.34
C LEU A 229 18.94 -5.60 0.75
N SER A 230 18.66 -4.57 1.55
CA SER A 230 18.51 -3.19 1.10
C SER A 230 19.82 -2.40 0.94
N LEU A 231 20.95 -2.92 1.45
CA LEU A 231 22.26 -2.24 1.51
C LEU A 231 23.40 -3.10 0.92
N HIS A 232 23.22 -3.65 -0.29
CA HIS A 232 24.26 -4.42 -1.00
C HIS A 232 24.77 -5.67 -0.26
N GLY A 233 24.08 -6.16 0.76
CA GLY A 233 24.57 -7.25 1.62
C GLY A 233 25.69 -6.83 2.57
N GLN A 234 25.84 -5.54 2.88
CA GLN A 234 26.84 -5.07 3.83
C GLN A 234 26.51 -5.53 5.26
N SER A 235 27.50 -6.12 5.93
CA SER A 235 27.40 -6.55 7.33
C SER A 235 27.35 -5.38 8.34
N LYS A 236 27.74 -4.16 7.91
CA LYS A 236 27.68 -2.93 8.73
C LYS A 236 27.11 -1.78 7.89
N ASP A 237 26.14 -1.09 8.44
CA ASP A 237 25.60 0.14 7.83
C ASP A 237 26.57 1.34 8.02
N ALA A 238 26.23 2.50 7.41
CA ALA A 238 27.06 3.69 7.50
C ALA A 238 27.24 4.20 8.94
N LEU A 239 26.19 4.06 9.78
CA LEU A 239 26.23 4.50 11.16
C LEU A 239 27.18 3.62 12.00
N ALA A 240 27.14 2.29 11.81
CA ALA A 240 28.08 1.38 12.48
C ALA A 240 29.54 1.61 12.09
N LYS A 241 29.83 2.11 10.87
CA LYS A 241 31.18 2.44 10.37
C LYS A 241 31.77 3.72 10.96
N THR A 242 30.99 4.55 11.64
CA THR A 242 31.51 5.79 12.28
C THR A 242 32.32 5.52 13.56
N GLN A 243 32.27 4.33 14.11
CA GLN A 243 33.09 3.96 15.25
C GLN A 243 34.57 3.89 14.86
N LEU A 244 35.44 4.45 15.68
CA LEU A 244 36.89 4.44 15.43
C LEU A 244 37.40 3.01 15.22
N GLY A 245 38.07 2.76 14.10
CA GLY A 245 38.60 1.45 13.72
C GLY A 245 37.56 0.48 13.08
N ALA A 246 36.33 0.88 12.86
CA ALA A 246 35.25 0.04 12.32
C ALA A 246 35.17 0.03 10.76
N TRP A 247 36.30 0.26 10.06
CA TRP A 247 36.34 0.31 8.59
C TRP A 247 36.05 -1.06 7.94
N GLU A 248 36.39 -2.15 8.60
CA GLU A 248 36.25 -3.50 8.06
C GLU A 248 34.77 -3.94 8.06
N TYR A 249 34.30 -4.36 6.92
CA TYR A 249 32.96 -4.92 6.70
C TYR A 249 33.02 -6.02 5.65
N ASP A 250 32.01 -6.87 5.62
CA ASP A 250 31.85 -7.91 4.62
C ASP A 250 30.64 -7.64 3.73
N ILE A 251 30.67 -8.16 2.49
CA ILE A 251 29.54 -8.23 1.57
C ILE A 251 29.15 -9.71 1.50
N VAL A 252 28.11 -10.08 2.26
CA VAL A 252 27.71 -11.49 2.38
C VAL A 252 27.05 -12.04 1.10
N ALA A 253 26.47 -11.16 0.26
CA ALA A 253 25.93 -11.48 -1.03
C ALA A 253 25.71 -10.20 -1.87
N PRO A 254 25.63 -10.28 -3.23
CA PRO A 254 25.38 -9.13 -4.10
C PRO A 254 23.89 -8.76 -4.10
N TYR A 255 23.44 -8.12 -3.02
CA TYR A 255 22.06 -7.71 -2.86
C TYR A 255 21.79 -6.29 -3.39
N PHE A 256 20.61 -5.74 -3.08
CA PHE A 256 20.05 -4.54 -3.67
C PHE A 256 20.52 -3.25 -2.97
N LYS A 257 20.19 -2.10 -3.56
CA LYS A 257 20.34 -0.77 -2.97
C LYS A 257 18.98 -0.07 -3.00
N CYS A 258 18.21 -0.21 -1.92
CA CYS A 258 16.85 0.32 -1.82
C CYS A 258 16.49 0.82 -0.40
N ASN A 259 17.50 1.25 0.35
CA ASN A 259 17.36 1.82 1.68
C ASN A 259 16.70 3.22 1.65
N MET A 260 16.06 3.60 2.75
CA MET A 260 15.62 4.98 2.99
C MET A 260 16.80 5.85 3.43
N THR A 261 16.77 7.15 3.10
CA THR A 261 17.75 8.16 3.55
C THR A 261 17.19 9.00 4.70
N ASP A 262 18.06 9.66 5.47
CA ASP A 262 17.64 10.56 6.55
C ASP A 262 16.88 11.79 6.04
N ILE A 263 17.11 12.22 4.79
CA ILE A 263 16.31 13.27 4.15
C ILE A 263 14.86 12.82 4.00
N MET A 264 14.63 11.59 3.49
CA MET A 264 13.30 11.01 3.36
C MET A 264 12.66 10.77 4.73
N ALA A 265 13.40 10.20 5.66
CA ALA A 265 12.93 9.95 7.02
C ALA A 265 12.57 11.24 7.76
N SER A 266 13.25 12.36 7.49
CA SER A 266 12.91 13.66 8.04
C SER A 266 11.49 14.11 7.69
N LEU A 267 11.13 14.01 6.41
CA LEU A 267 9.74 14.25 5.97
C LEU A 267 8.78 13.34 6.72
N GLY A 268 9.07 12.03 6.79
CA GLY A 268 8.25 11.05 7.47
C GLY A 268 8.04 11.34 8.95
N LEU A 269 9.06 11.75 9.67
CA LEU A 269 8.99 12.13 11.08
C LEU A 269 8.04 13.32 11.31
N ALA A 270 8.15 14.38 10.50
CA ALA A 270 7.26 15.53 10.59
C ALA A 270 5.82 15.15 10.22
N GLN A 271 5.63 14.42 9.14
CA GLN A 271 4.32 13.91 8.71
C GLN A 271 3.67 13.03 9.79
N LEU A 272 4.42 12.13 10.42
CA LEU A 272 3.88 11.20 11.42
C LEU A 272 3.35 11.94 12.65
N ARG A 273 4.02 13.01 13.08
CA ARG A 273 3.55 13.87 14.20
C ARG A 273 2.19 14.51 13.91
N ARG A 274 1.94 14.91 12.67
CA ARG A 274 0.68 15.55 12.21
C ARG A 274 -0.37 14.53 11.75
N TYR A 275 0.01 13.27 11.60
CA TYR A 275 -0.77 12.26 10.88
C TYR A 275 -2.21 12.07 11.42
N PRO A 276 -2.46 12.04 12.74
CA PRO A 276 -3.83 11.94 13.26
C PRO A 276 -4.77 13.06 12.76
N ALA A 277 -4.28 14.30 12.69
CA ALA A 277 -5.06 15.43 12.19
C ALA A 277 -5.29 15.33 10.66
N LEU A 278 -4.31 14.82 9.91
CA LEU A 278 -4.47 14.59 8.47
C LEU A 278 -5.52 13.50 8.18
N LEU A 279 -5.59 12.45 8.98
CA LEU A 279 -6.62 11.40 8.85
C LEU A 279 -8.01 11.94 9.21
N GLU A 280 -8.13 12.76 10.25
CA GLU A 280 -9.40 13.36 10.65
C GLU A 280 -9.95 14.29 9.56
N ARG A 281 -9.09 15.15 8.97
CA ARG A 281 -9.51 16.00 7.85
C ARG A 281 -10.02 15.20 6.65
N ARG A 282 -9.38 14.08 6.32
CA ARG A 282 -9.84 13.20 5.25
C ARG A 282 -11.20 12.59 5.58
N ARG A 283 -11.42 12.20 6.83
CA ARG A 283 -12.70 11.70 7.31
C ARG A 283 -13.81 12.73 7.14
N GLU A 284 -13.59 13.97 7.58
CA GLU A 284 -14.57 15.06 7.40
C GLU A 284 -14.98 15.23 5.93
N ILE A 285 -14.02 15.19 5.01
CA ILE A 285 -14.28 15.32 3.57
C ILE A 285 -15.11 14.13 3.06
N ILE A 286 -14.75 12.90 3.45
CA ILE A 286 -15.50 11.69 3.09
C ILE A 286 -16.94 11.77 3.57
N GLU A 287 -17.17 12.20 4.82
CA GLU A 287 -18.52 12.34 5.39
C GLU A 287 -19.34 13.38 4.61
N LYS A 288 -18.74 14.51 4.19
CA LYS A 288 -19.39 15.51 3.34
C LYS A 288 -19.75 14.93 1.96
N TYR A 289 -18.85 14.18 1.33
CA TYR A 289 -19.13 13.52 0.06
C TYR A 289 -20.25 12.49 0.20
N ASN A 290 -20.21 11.64 1.22
CA ASN A 290 -21.24 10.63 1.46
C ASN A 290 -22.61 11.26 1.65
N GLU A 291 -22.73 12.32 2.47
CA GLU A 291 -24.00 13.01 2.68
C GLU A 291 -24.53 13.65 1.40
N ALA A 292 -23.65 14.25 0.58
CA ALA A 292 -24.04 14.93 -0.64
C ALA A 292 -24.45 13.97 -1.76
N LEU A 293 -23.88 12.76 -1.80
CA LEU A 293 -24.11 11.79 -2.87
C LEU A 293 -25.12 10.69 -2.52
N LYS A 294 -25.68 10.69 -1.31
CA LYS A 294 -26.58 9.64 -0.80
C LYS A 294 -27.84 9.41 -1.64
N ASP A 295 -28.34 10.47 -2.29
CA ASP A 295 -29.56 10.45 -3.12
C ASP A 295 -29.24 10.34 -4.63
N GLU A 296 -27.97 10.28 -5.03
CA GLU A 296 -27.55 10.09 -6.42
C GLU A 296 -27.45 8.60 -6.77
N ASP A 297 -27.59 8.26 -8.04
CA ASP A 297 -27.46 6.88 -8.52
C ASP A 297 -25.98 6.47 -8.63
N VAL A 298 -25.30 6.44 -7.49
CA VAL A 298 -23.90 6.08 -7.37
C VAL A 298 -23.67 5.10 -6.23
N THR A 299 -22.59 4.32 -6.32
CA THR A 299 -22.11 3.46 -5.23
C THR A 299 -20.71 3.95 -4.82
N VAL A 300 -20.51 4.23 -3.53
CA VAL A 300 -19.23 4.71 -3.01
C VAL A 300 -18.52 3.64 -2.19
N LEU A 301 -17.18 3.73 -2.09
CA LEU A 301 -16.44 2.88 -1.17
C LEU A 301 -16.85 3.20 0.28
N GLU A 302 -17.31 2.19 1.01
CA GLU A 302 -17.63 2.34 2.42
C GLU A 302 -16.34 2.41 3.26
N HIS A 303 -16.02 3.60 3.77
CA HIS A 303 -14.78 3.86 4.52
C HIS A 303 -14.86 3.50 6.01
N TYR A 304 -16.05 3.58 6.60
CA TYR A 304 -16.23 3.44 8.04
C TYR A 304 -17.39 2.49 8.32
N THR A 305 -17.11 1.48 9.13
CA THR A 305 -18.10 0.54 9.67
C THR A 305 -17.95 0.47 11.18
N GLU A 306 -18.80 -0.28 11.86
CA GLU A 306 -18.68 -0.51 13.31
C GLU A 306 -17.28 -1.01 13.71
N ASN A 307 -16.68 -1.87 12.88
CA ASN A 307 -15.43 -2.59 13.18
C ASN A 307 -14.23 -2.15 12.34
N SER A 308 -14.39 -1.20 11.40
CA SER A 308 -13.34 -0.79 10.48
C SER A 308 -13.32 0.72 10.29
N GLN A 309 -12.11 1.29 10.35
CA GLN A 309 -11.82 2.69 10.08
C GLN A 309 -10.78 2.76 8.96
N SER A 310 -11.19 3.31 7.82
CA SER A 310 -10.29 3.55 6.69
C SER A 310 -9.31 4.68 6.98
N SER A 311 -8.16 4.66 6.30
CA SER A 311 -7.25 5.81 6.24
C SER A 311 -7.78 6.94 5.34
N GLY A 312 -8.86 6.71 4.60
CA GLY A 312 -9.44 7.69 3.70
C GLY A 312 -8.48 8.12 2.57
N HIS A 313 -7.80 7.16 1.94
CA HIS A 313 -6.82 7.50 0.90
C HIS A 313 -7.46 7.92 -0.42
N LEU A 314 -8.44 7.16 -0.93
CA LEU A 314 -9.13 7.43 -2.19
C LEU A 314 -10.64 7.47 -1.95
N TYR A 315 -11.33 8.39 -2.60
CA TYR A 315 -12.79 8.40 -2.64
C TYR A 315 -13.28 7.86 -3.99
N LEU A 316 -13.58 6.58 -4.03
CA LEU A 316 -14.02 5.86 -5.22
C LEU A 316 -15.53 5.94 -5.34
N VAL A 317 -16.01 6.37 -6.52
CA VAL A 317 -17.43 6.47 -6.84
C VAL A 317 -17.69 5.65 -8.10
N ARG A 318 -18.63 4.71 -8.04
CA ARG A 318 -19.16 4.01 -9.20
C ARG A 318 -20.46 4.70 -9.63
N VAL A 319 -20.53 5.15 -10.88
CA VAL A 319 -21.75 5.76 -11.44
C VAL A 319 -22.59 4.63 -12.04
N ASN A 320 -23.66 4.25 -11.32
CA ASN A 320 -24.43 3.05 -11.65
C ASN A 320 -25.03 3.10 -13.07
N GLY A 321 -24.98 1.96 -13.76
CA GLY A 321 -25.50 1.82 -15.11
C GLY A 321 -24.72 2.50 -16.24
N LYS A 322 -23.65 3.26 -15.92
CA LYS A 322 -22.81 3.90 -16.95
C LYS A 322 -21.66 3.01 -17.40
N THR A 323 -21.31 3.15 -18.66
CA THR A 323 -20.14 2.52 -19.29
C THR A 323 -18.86 3.30 -19.00
N ARG A 324 -17.69 2.71 -19.26
CA ARG A 324 -16.40 3.39 -19.15
C ARG A 324 -16.32 4.65 -20.04
N GLU A 325 -16.90 4.60 -21.23
CA GLU A 325 -16.90 5.74 -22.15
C GLU A 325 -17.74 6.92 -21.61
N GLU A 326 -18.90 6.65 -21.02
CA GLU A 326 -19.74 7.68 -20.39
C GLU A 326 -19.05 8.29 -19.17
N CYS A 327 -18.40 7.45 -18.33
CA CYS A 327 -17.61 7.93 -17.21
C CYS A 327 -16.39 8.74 -17.64
N ASN A 328 -15.74 8.41 -18.77
CA ASN A 328 -14.66 9.23 -19.33
C ASN A 328 -15.17 10.63 -19.71
N LYS A 329 -16.39 10.75 -20.27
CA LYS A 329 -17.02 12.07 -20.54
C LYS A 329 -17.29 12.86 -19.26
N ILE A 330 -17.65 12.21 -18.16
CA ILE A 330 -17.77 12.87 -16.85
C ILE A 330 -16.41 13.39 -16.39
N ILE A 331 -15.35 12.58 -16.50
CA ILE A 331 -13.97 12.98 -16.16
C ILE A 331 -13.53 14.20 -16.99
N GLU A 332 -13.82 14.21 -18.30
CA GLU A 332 -13.53 15.35 -19.19
C GLU A 332 -14.27 16.62 -18.76
N LYS A 333 -15.57 16.53 -18.46
CA LYS A 333 -16.37 17.66 -17.96
C LYS A 333 -15.86 18.19 -16.61
N MET A 334 -15.43 17.28 -15.70
CA MET A 334 -14.80 17.68 -14.43
C MET A 334 -13.48 18.42 -14.67
N ALA A 335 -12.66 17.95 -15.61
CA ALA A 335 -11.42 18.62 -16.00
C ALA A 335 -11.67 20.01 -16.63
N GLU A 336 -12.72 20.18 -17.45
CA GLU A 336 -13.16 21.49 -17.99
C GLU A 336 -13.55 22.47 -16.87
N LYS A 337 -14.05 21.96 -15.73
CA LYS A 337 -14.33 22.74 -14.51
C LYS A 337 -13.10 22.95 -13.63
N GLY A 338 -11.91 22.53 -14.08
CA GLY A 338 -10.65 22.65 -13.33
C GLY A 338 -10.48 21.65 -12.19
N ILE A 339 -11.21 20.54 -12.20
CA ILE A 339 -11.16 19.51 -11.15
C ILE A 339 -10.50 18.26 -11.72
N ALA A 340 -9.33 17.88 -11.17
CA ALA A 340 -8.64 16.66 -11.54
C ALA A 340 -9.29 15.45 -10.87
N THR A 341 -9.76 14.48 -11.67
CA THR A 341 -10.26 13.17 -11.22
C THR A 341 -9.37 12.06 -11.75
N ASN A 342 -9.54 10.84 -11.26
CA ASN A 342 -8.72 9.69 -11.68
C ASN A 342 -9.57 8.42 -11.73
N VAL A 343 -8.92 7.27 -12.00
CA VAL A 343 -9.52 5.92 -11.97
C VAL A 343 -8.59 4.97 -11.22
N HIS A 344 -9.09 4.31 -10.18
CA HIS A 344 -8.35 3.34 -9.36
C HIS A 344 -9.14 2.03 -9.20
N TYR A 345 -8.82 1.00 -10.02
CA TYR A 345 -7.77 0.92 -11.03
C TYR A 345 -8.30 0.33 -12.33
N LYS A 346 -7.57 0.55 -13.43
CA LYS A 346 -7.72 -0.29 -14.61
C LYS A 346 -7.15 -1.67 -14.27
N PRO A 347 -7.96 -2.76 -14.33
CA PRO A 347 -7.51 -4.11 -13.96
C PRO A 347 -6.26 -4.55 -14.70
N LEU A 348 -5.37 -5.26 -14.00
CA LEU A 348 -4.09 -5.69 -14.56
C LEU A 348 -4.21 -6.45 -15.88
N PRO A 349 -5.18 -7.38 -16.09
CA PRO A 349 -5.35 -8.09 -17.37
C PRO A 349 -5.64 -7.19 -18.58
N LEU A 350 -6.04 -5.92 -18.36
CA LEU A 350 -6.20 -4.94 -19.44
C LEU A 350 -4.89 -4.27 -19.85
N LEU A 351 -3.82 -4.41 -19.07
CA LEU A 351 -2.53 -3.78 -19.31
C LEU A 351 -1.63 -4.69 -20.16
N THR A 352 -0.83 -4.09 -21.04
CA THR A 352 0.00 -4.82 -22.04
C THR A 352 0.91 -5.86 -21.39
N ALA A 353 1.56 -5.52 -20.27
CA ALA A 353 2.48 -6.45 -19.60
C ALA A 353 1.78 -7.75 -19.18
N TYR A 354 0.58 -7.65 -18.61
CA TYR A 354 -0.17 -8.81 -18.12
C TYR A 354 -0.85 -9.59 -19.23
N LYS A 355 -1.31 -8.92 -20.29
CA LYS A 355 -1.74 -9.61 -21.54
C LYS A 355 -0.63 -10.46 -22.14
N ASN A 356 0.61 -9.94 -22.15
CA ASN A 356 1.77 -10.68 -22.65
C ASN A 356 2.14 -11.87 -21.76
N LEU A 357 1.74 -11.85 -20.47
CA LEU A 357 1.86 -12.99 -19.55
C LEU A 357 0.70 -14.00 -19.68
N GLY A 358 -0.26 -13.75 -20.57
CA GLY A 358 -1.36 -14.66 -20.87
C GLY A 358 -2.65 -14.41 -20.06
N PHE A 359 -2.75 -13.30 -19.32
CA PHE A 359 -3.99 -12.95 -18.61
C PHE A 359 -5.02 -12.31 -19.55
N ASP A 360 -6.26 -12.77 -19.51
CA ASP A 360 -7.39 -12.21 -20.26
C ASP A 360 -8.42 -11.62 -19.27
N ILE A 361 -8.88 -10.41 -19.50
CA ILE A 361 -9.88 -9.74 -18.66
C ILE A 361 -11.21 -10.52 -18.58
N LYS A 362 -11.51 -11.36 -19.55
CA LYS A 362 -12.71 -12.21 -19.54
C LYS A 362 -12.75 -13.19 -18.37
N ASP A 363 -11.60 -13.54 -17.83
CA ASP A 363 -11.47 -14.41 -16.66
C ASP A 363 -11.74 -13.65 -15.34
N TYR A 364 -11.88 -12.30 -15.41
CA TYR A 364 -12.02 -11.40 -14.26
C TYR A 364 -13.21 -10.43 -14.46
N PRO A 365 -14.44 -10.97 -14.65
CA PRO A 365 -15.61 -10.15 -15.00
C PRO A 365 -16.01 -9.16 -13.91
N ASN A 366 -15.80 -9.49 -12.62
CA ASN A 366 -16.12 -8.59 -11.52
C ASN A 366 -15.13 -7.44 -11.45
N ALA A 367 -13.82 -7.70 -11.62
CA ALA A 367 -12.79 -6.65 -11.69
C ALA A 367 -13.09 -5.68 -12.85
N TYR A 368 -13.54 -6.18 -14.00
CA TYR A 368 -13.97 -5.31 -15.10
C TYR A 368 -15.18 -4.47 -14.72
N ALA A 369 -16.21 -5.08 -14.12
CA ALA A 369 -17.42 -4.37 -13.71
C ALA A 369 -17.15 -3.28 -12.66
N MET A 370 -16.18 -3.51 -11.75
CA MET A 370 -15.76 -2.49 -10.78
C MET A 370 -15.04 -1.32 -11.45
N PHE A 371 -14.28 -1.57 -12.52
CA PHE A 371 -13.56 -0.54 -13.29
C PHE A 371 -14.47 0.24 -14.23
N GLU A 372 -15.47 -0.44 -14.84
CA GLU A 372 -16.22 0.08 -15.98
C GLU A 372 -16.88 1.43 -15.71
N ASN A 373 -17.35 1.64 -14.48
CA ASN A 373 -18.07 2.85 -14.09
C ASN A 373 -17.46 3.60 -12.88
N GLU A 374 -16.20 3.31 -12.55
CA GLU A 374 -15.51 3.97 -11.44
C GLU A 374 -14.91 5.31 -11.85
N ILE A 375 -15.04 6.30 -10.96
CA ILE A 375 -14.37 7.60 -10.98
C ILE A 375 -13.87 7.88 -9.57
N THR A 376 -12.60 8.26 -9.43
CA THR A 376 -12.05 8.68 -8.14
C THR A 376 -12.06 10.19 -8.02
N LEU A 377 -12.76 10.73 -7.03
CA LEU A 377 -12.82 12.17 -6.76
C LEU A 377 -11.58 12.62 -5.95
N PRO A 378 -11.18 13.91 -6.04
CA PRO A 378 -10.10 14.47 -5.23
C PRO A 378 -10.37 14.29 -3.74
N LEU A 379 -9.38 13.79 -3.01
CA LEU A 379 -9.44 13.64 -1.56
C LEU A 379 -8.06 13.91 -0.96
N HIS A 380 -7.87 15.10 -0.40
CA HIS A 380 -6.61 15.49 0.26
C HIS A 380 -6.85 16.62 1.27
N THR A 381 -5.96 16.76 2.24
CA THR A 381 -6.09 17.68 3.39
C THR A 381 -6.02 19.16 3.03
N LYS A 382 -5.51 19.50 1.83
CA LYS A 382 -5.44 20.89 1.33
C LYS A 382 -6.75 21.39 0.71
N LEU A 383 -7.78 20.54 0.58
CA LEU A 383 -9.10 20.99 0.15
C LEU A 383 -9.75 21.84 1.23
N SER A 384 -10.12 23.07 0.89
CA SER A 384 -11.01 23.88 1.73
C SER A 384 -12.44 23.33 1.68
N ASP A 385 -13.29 23.77 2.58
CA ASP A 385 -14.70 23.37 2.57
C ASP A 385 -15.39 23.87 1.29
N GLU A 386 -15.04 25.06 0.81
CA GLU A 386 -15.54 25.61 -0.44
C GLU A 386 -15.06 24.80 -1.66
N ASP A 387 -13.85 24.20 -1.61
CA ASP A 387 -13.38 23.29 -2.65
C ASP A 387 -14.19 22.00 -2.67
N VAL A 388 -14.46 21.44 -1.50
CA VAL A 388 -15.28 20.23 -1.34
C VAL A 388 -16.71 20.49 -1.89
N GLU A 389 -17.35 21.59 -1.53
CA GLU A 389 -18.67 21.97 -2.04
C GLU A 389 -18.65 22.17 -3.55
N TYR A 390 -17.60 22.79 -4.08
CA TYR A 390 -17.45 22.98 -5.53
C TYR A 390 -17.27 21.65 -6.29
N ILE A 391 -16.48 20.71 -5.75
CA ILE A 391 -16.34 19.37 -6.32
C ILE A 391 -17.69 18.66 -6.33
N ILE A 392 -18.40 18.63 -5.20
CA ILE A 392 -19.73 18.01 -5.07
C ILE A 392 -20.70 18.56 -6.12
N LYS A 393 -20.86 19.89 -6.17
CA LYS A 393 -21.75 20.55 -7.13
C LYS A 393 -21.38 20.22 -8.56
N SER A 394 -20.09 20.32 -8.90
CA SER A 394 -19.58 20.05 -10.24
C SER A 394 -19.80 18.61 -10.66
N PHE A 395 -19.57 17.66 -9.76
CA PHE A 395 -19.77 16.24 -10.03
C PHE A 395 -21.25 15.92 -10.28
N LYS A 396 -22.17 16.41 -9.43
CA LYS A 396 -23.62 16.26 -9.62
C LYS A 396 -24.12 16.85 -10.96
N GLU A 397 -23.57 17.99 -11.37
CA GLU A 397 -23.91 18.60 -12.69
C GLU A 397 -23.36 17.78 -13.88
N CYS A 398 -22.37 16.89 -13.66
CA CYS A 398 -21.77 16.08 -14.71
C CYS A 398 -22.40 14.67 -14.83
N LEU A 399 -23.12 14.20 -13.79
CA LEU A 399 -23.85 12.92 -13.81
C LEU A 399 -24.97 12.90 -14.83
#